data_0a1af44b34504e97ed3ba3cdab0a36bf
#
_entry.id   0a1af44b34504e97ed3ba3cdab0a36bf
#
_cell.length_a   1.000
_cell.length_b   1.000
_cell.length_c   1.000
_cell.angle_alpha   90.00
_cell.angle_beta   90.00
_cell.angle_gamma   90.00
#
_symmetry.space_group_name_H-M   'P 1'
#
loop_
_entity.id
_entity.type
_entity.pdbx_description
1 polymer ?
#
loop_
_entity_poly.entity_id
_entity_poly.type
_entity_poly.pdbx_seq_one_letter_code
_entity_poly.pdbx_strand_id
1 'polypeptide(L)'
;MLKFLIFLPFQLLIMLFCYLTNWIVVLFANRDGELKGIWHLWQTWDDSIDNREYIMNVAPKFIRYDFDKYNKEYQGGVNKFGRRRYYVANFKELPLKDRIKRYFCRVGWLTRNCAYGFAFYIFGTWVDNSKMVYVDSPEKKQYYGHEKGYRWLLDRPFVWKSDMPITKHLQLNCFIGWKVSRTIGRRHRAMIANRIAVRIRKNK
;
A
#
# COMPACT_ATOMS: atom_id res chain seq x y z
N MET A 1 -12.64 0.05 18.47
CA MET A 1 -11.83 -1.11 18.86
C MET A 1 -12.51 -2.44 18.57
N LEU A 2 -13.71 -2.71 19.05
CA LEU A 2 -14.43 -3.97 18.82
C LEU A 2 -14.46 -4.36 17.33
N LYS A 3 -14.82 -3.42 16.44
CA LYS A 3 -14.82 -3.65 14.99
C LYS A 3 -13.45 -4.07 14.44
N PHE A 4 -12.37 -3.51 14.96
CA PHE A 4 -11.02 -3.91 14.57
C PHE A 4 -10.72 -5.34 14.99
N LEU A 5 -11.02 -5.70 16.24
CA LEU A 5 -10.78 -7.04 16.76
C LEU A 5 -11.59 -8.11 16.02
N ILE A 6 -12.83 -7.79 15.65
CA ILE A 6 -13.69 -8.69 14.84
C ILE A 6 -13.11 -8.88 13.44
N PHE A 7 -12.64 -7.82 12.79
CA PHE A 7 -12.14 -7.91 11.41
C PHE A 7 -10.70 -8.40 11.29
N LEU A 8 -9.90 -8.29 12.35
CA LEU A 8 -8.51 -8.67 12.33
C LEU A 8 -8.25 -10.11 11.85
N PRO A 9 -8.91 -11.17 12.39
CA PRO A 9 -8.68 -12.53 11.92
C PRO A 9 -9.06 -12.71 10.45
N PHE A 10 -10.16 -12.11 10.00
CA PHE A 10 -10.56 -12.15 8.57
C PHE A 10 -9.54 -11.45 7.68
N GLN A 11 -9.03 -10.31 8.12
CA GLN A 11 -7.99 -9.59 7.38
C GLN A 11 -6.70 -10.43 7.26
N LEU A 12 -6.30 -11.12 8.31
CA LEU A 12 -5.12 -11.98 8.30
C LEU A 12 -5.30 -13.18 7.36
N LEU A 13 -6.47 -13.82 7.35
CA LEU A 13 -6.80 -14.90 6.41
C LEU A 13 -6.79 -14.41 4.96
N ILE A 14 -7.36 -13.24 4.70
CA ILE A 14 -7.34 -12.65 3.35
C ILE A 14 -5.93 -12.23 2.94
N MET A 15 -5.11 -11.73 3.85
CA MET A 15 -3.70 -11.47 3.55
C MET A 15 -2.97 -12.74 3.13
N LEU A 16 -3.15 -13.84 3.87
CA LEU A 16 -2.57 -15.13 3.49
C LEU A 16 -3.06 -15.57 2.11
N PHE A 17 -4.35 -15.49 1.86
CA PHE A 17 -4.93 -15.80 0.55
C PHE A 17 -4.36 -14.91 -0.57
N CYS A 18 -4.21 -13.60 -0.33
CA CYS A 18 -3.58 -12.70 -1.29
C CYS A 18 -2.12 -13.04 -1.56
N TYR A 19 -1.34 -13.39 -0.53
CA TYR A 19 0.05 -13.84 -0.71
C TYR A 19 0.14 -15.06 -1.62
N LEU A 20 -0.77 -16.00 -1.48
CA LEU A 20 -0.82 -17.21 -2.31
C LEU A 20 -1.30 -16.94 -3.74
N THR A 21 -2.09 -15.90 -3.96
CA THR A 21 -2.75 -15.64 -5.25
C THR A 21 -2.19 -14.45 -6.02
N ASN A 22 -1.38 -13.58 -5.42
CA ASN A 22 -0.85 -12.37 -6.07
C ASN A 22 -0.20 -12.65 -7.44
N TRP A 23 0.55 -13.72 -7.55
CA TRP A 23 1.24 -14.11 -8.77
C TRP A 23 0.30 -14.56 -9.90
N ILE A 24 -0.90 -15.08 -9.57
CA ILE A 24 -1.95 -15.38 -10.55
C ILE A 24 -2.72 -14.09 -10.89
N VAL A 25 -3.09 -13.33 -9.88
CA VAL A 25 -3.95 -12.13 -10.04
C VAL A 25 -3.28 -11.07 -10.92
N VAL A 26 -1.95 -10.95 -10.86
CA VAL A 26 -1.19 -10.04 -11.73
C VAL A 26 -1.43 -10.29 -13.23
N LEU A 27 -1.78 -11.51 -13.63
CA LEU A 27 -2.06 -11.86 -15.03
C LEU A 27 -3.34 -11.21 -15.56
N PHE A 28 -4.25 -10.80 -14.68
CA PHE A 28 -5.50 -10.12 -15.03
C PHE A 28 -5.36 -8.59 -15.11
N ALA A 29 -4.17 -8.07 -14.86
CA ALA A 29 -3.93 -6.63 -14.97
C ALA A 29 -3.87 -6.18 -16.44
N ASN A 30 -4.50 -5.04 -16.71
CA ASN A 30 -4.44 -4.41 -18.01
C ASN A 30 -3.02 -3.84 -18.31
N ARG A 31 -2.88 -3.22 -19.49
CA ARG A 31 -1.60 -2.61 -19.91
C ARG A 31 -1.14 -1.50 -18.95
N ASP A 32 -2.06 -0.80 -18.34
CA ASP A 32 -1.80 0.33 -17.43
C ASP A 32 -1.50 -0.12 -15.99
N GLY A 33 -1.46 -1.44 -15.76
CA GLY A 33 -1.26 -1.99 -14.43
C GLY A 33 -2.46 -1.81 -13.52
N GLU A 34 -3.67 -1.81 -14.07
CA GLU A 34 -4.90 -1.75 -13.29
C GLU A 34 -5.61 -3.11 -13.29
N LEU A 35 -6.02 -3.52 -12.11
CA LEU A 35 -6.88 -4.68 -11.89
C LEU A 35 -8.34 -4.22 -11.89
N LYS A 36 -9.19 -4.86 -12.68
CA LYS A 36 -10.60 -4.49 -12.83
C LYS A 36 -11.52 -5.52 -12.15
N GLY A 37 -12.76 -5.10 -11.89
CA GLY A 37 -13.77 -5.96 -11.27
C GLY A 37 -13.34 -6.44 -9.89
N ILE A 38 -13.55 -7.71 -9.58
CA ILE A 38 -13.22 -8.30 -8.30
C ILE A 38 -11.70 -8.26 -8.01
N TRP A 39 -10.86 -8.33 -9.04
CA TRP A 39 -9.40 -8.30 -8.92
C TRP A 39 -8.87 -6.98 -8.36
N HIS A 40 -9.65 -5.91 -8.43
CA HIS A 40 -9.31 -4.61 -7.85
C HIS A 40 -9.13 -4.68 -6.32
N LEU A 41 -9.67 -5.69 -5.65
CA LEU A 41 -9.49 -5.90 -4.22
C LEU A 41 -8.05 -6.26 -3.82
N TRP A 42 -7.23 -6.76 -4.73
CA TRP A 42 -5.81 -7.02 -4.49
C TRP A 42 -4.95 -5.76 -4.61
N GLN A 43 -5.38 -4.80 -5.42
CA GLN A 43 -4.65 -3.59 -5.71
C GLN A 43 -4.76 -2.56 -4.59
N THR A 44 -3.79 -1.65 -4.51
CA THR A 44 -3.94 -0.44 -3.69
C THR A 44 -5.05 0.43 -4.25
N TRP A 45 -5.83 1.05 -3.38
CA TRP A 45 -6.97 1.89 -3.76
C TRP A 45 -6.55 3.17 -4.50
N ASP A 46 -5.30 3.57 -4.37
CA ASP A 46 -4.77 4.87 -4.84
C ASP A 46 -3.77 4.78 -5.98
N ASP A 47 -3.29 3.58 -6.34
CA ASP A 47 -2.23 3.45 -7.32
C ASP A 47 -2.36 2.18 -8.18
N SER A 48 -1.74 2.20 -9.36
CA SER A 48 -1.64 1.02 -10.23
C SER A 48 -0.60 0.04 -9.68
N ILE A 49 -0.62 -1.19 -10.17
CA ILE A 49 0.41 -2.18 -9.80
C ILE A 49 1.74 -1.97 -10.54
N ASP A 50 1.78 -1.07 -11.52
CA ASP A 50 3.00 -0.56 -12.15
C ASP A 50 3.48 0.72 -11.44
N ASN A 51 3.79 0.60 -10.15
CA ASN A 51 4.25 1.74 -9.37
C ASN A 51 5.70 2.08 -9.69
N ARG A 52 5.92 3.27 -10.29
CA ARG A 52 7.24 3.74 -10.72
C ARG A 52 8.25 3.78 -9.57
N GLU A 53 7.88 4.36 -8.44
CA GLU A 53 8.78 4.50 -7.29
C GLU A 53 9.22 3.13 -6.76
N TYR A 54 8.29 2.17 -6.70
CA TYR A 54 8.63 0.81 -6.31
C TYR A 54 9.58 0.15 -7.29
N ILE A 55 9.31 0.23 -8.59
CA ILE A 55 10.11 -0.42 -9.64
C ILE A 55 11.52 0.16 -9.67
N MET A 56 11.65 1.49 -9.60
CA MET A 56 12.95 2.15 -9.73
C MET A 56 13.80 2.08 -8.45
N ASN A 57 13.16 2.19 -7.28
CA ASN A 57 13.88 2.44 -6.04
C ASN A 57 13.83 1.30 -5.03
N VAL A 58 12.79 0.45 -5.07
CA VAL A 58 12.52 -0.52 -4.00
C VAL A 58 12.65 -1.96 -4.45
N ALA A 59 12.17 -2.30 -5.65
CA ALA A 59 12.26 -3.65 -6.19
C ALA A 59 13.72 -4.15 -6.21
N PRO A 60 13.98 -5.44 -6.03
CA PRO A 60 15.32 -6.00 -6.19
C PRO A 60 15.92 -5.65 -7.56
N LYS A 61 17.21 -5.29 -7.60
CA LYS A 61 17.86 -4.82 -8.83
C LYS A 61 17.73 -5.81 -10.01
N PHE A 62 17.76 -7.11 -9.75
CA PHE A 62 17.71 -8.14 -10.80
C PHE A 62 16.34 -8.27 -11.48
N ILE A 63 15.24 -7.80 -10.85
CA ILE A 63 13.90 -7.77 -11.45
C ILE A 63 13.52 -6.39 -11.97
N ARG A 64 14.34 -5.36 -11.79
CA ARG A 64 14.04 -4.02 -12.33
C ARG A 64 14.16 -4.03 -13.84
N TYR A 65 13.23 -3.32 -14.48
CA TYR A 65 13.31 -2.97 -15.90
C TYR A 65 13.36 -1.45 -16.03
N ASP A 66 13.77 -0.97 -17.20
CA ASP A 66 13.79 0.45 -17.48
C ASP A 66 12.36 0.98 -17.65
N PHE A 67 11.79 1.43 -16.53
CA PHE A 67 10.40 1.89 -16.49
C PHE A 67 10.18 3.07 -17.41
N ASP A 68 11.06 4.07 -17.36
CA ASP A 68 10.87 5.34 -18.07
C ASP A 68 11.05 5.20 -19.59
N LYS A 69 11.80 4.19 -20.04
CA LYS A 69 11.93 3.86 -21.45
C LYS A 69 10.61 3.39 -22.08
N TYR A 70 9.84 2.59 -21.36
CA TYR A 70 8.64 1.93 -21.90
C TYR A 70 7.31 2.52 -21.42
N ASN A 71 7.33 3.30 -20.36
CA ASN A 71 6.11 3.87 -19.78
C ASN A 71 6.11 5.39 -19.98
N LYS A 72 4.94 5.91 -20.32
CA LYS A 72 4.68 7.36 -20.40
C LYS A 72 3.67 7.77 -19.37
N GLU A 73 3.83 8.98 -18.86
CA GLU A 73 2.84 9.61 -17.99
C GLU A 73 1.65 10.07 -18.81
N TYR A 74 0.43 9.86 -18.31
CA TYR A 74 -0.76 10.44 -18.92
C TYR A 74 -0.71 11.95 -18.81
N GLN A 75 -0.94 12.67 -19.90
CA GLN A 75 -1.07 14.14 -19.91
C GLN A 75 -2.24 14.55 -19.00
N GLY A 76 -1.96 15.42 -18.03
CA GLY A 76 -2.91 15.79 -16.98
C GLY A 76 -3.23 14.66 -16.00
N GLY A 77 -2.45 13.64 -16.01
CA GLY A 77 -2.70 12.31 -15.50
C GLY A 77 -2.47 12.10 -14.03
N VAL A 78 -3.07 12.92 -13.18
CA VAL A 78 -3.27 12.48 -11.79
C VAL A 78 -4.64 11.79 -11.67
N ASN A 79 -4.68 10.69 -10.93
CA ASN A 79 -5.94 10.05 -10.58
C ASN A 79 -6.67 10.88 -9.51
N LYS A 80 -7.91 10.49 -9.17
CA LYS A 80 -8.71 11.16 -8.13
C LYS A 80 -8.04 11.25 -6.74
N PHE A 81 -6.91 10.61 -6.56
CA PHE A 81 -6.11 10.60 -5.32
C PHE A 81 -4.82 11.42 -5.45
N GLY A 82 -4.63 12.16 -6.56
CA GLY A 82 -3.44 12.97 -6.80
C GLY A 82 -2.18 12.17 -7.14
N ARG A 83 -2.31 10.89 -7.51
CA ARG A 83 -1.19 10.05 -7.94
C ARG A 83 -1.00 10.15 -9.45
N ARG A 84 0.24 10.24 -9.88
CA ARG A 84 0.59 10.20 -11.31
C ARG A 84 0.23 8.85 -11.91
N ARG A 85 -0.35 8.89 -13.10
CA ARG A 85 -0.72 7.68 -13.85
C ARG A 85 0.27 7.48 -14.98
N TYR A 86 0.62 6.23 -15.20
CA TYR A 86 1.51 5.81 -16.26
C TYR A 86 0.86 4.71 -17.09
N TYR A 87 1.19 4.64 -18.35
CA TYR A 87 0.80 3.57 -19.26
C TYR A 87 1.99 3.09 -20.05
N VAL A 88 1.96 1.84 -20.49
CA VAL A 88 2.98 1.28 -21.36
C VAL A 88 2.72 1.75 -22.79
N ALA A 89 3.45 2.76 -23.24
CA ALA A 89 3.29 3.33 -24.58
C ALA A 89 3.60 2.31 -25.68
N ASN A 90 4.73 1.61 -25.52
CA ASN A 90 5.31 0.72 -26.54
C ASN A 90 5.36 -0.73 -26.04
N PHE A 91 4.21 -1.31 -25.71
CA PHE A 91 4.17 -2.67 -25.18
C PHE A 91 4.73 -3.72 -26.14
N LYS A 92 4.60 -3.52 -27.45
CA LYS A 92 5.14 -4.42 -28.46
C LYS A 92 6.68 -4.42 -28.48
N GLU A 93 7.27 -3.28 -28.16
CA GLU A 93 8.73 -3.09 -28.10
C GLU A 93 9.34 -3.58 -26.79
N LEU A 94 8.52 -3.91 -25.78
CA LEU A 94 9.01 -4.41 -24.51
C LEU A 94 9.57 -5.82 -24.71
N PRO A 95 10.90 -6.04 -24.59
CA PRO A 95 11.51 -7.34 -24.74
C PRO A 95 10.93 -8.37 -23.77
N LEU A 96 10.95 -9.63 -24.13
CA LEU A 96 10.44 -10.71 -23.28
C LEU A 96 11.04 -10.67 -21.86
N LYS A 97 12.35 -10.42 -21.78
CA LYS A 97 13.07 -10.27 -20.51
C LYS A 97 12.44 -9.18 -19.62
N ASP A 98 12.11 -8.04 -20.20
CA ASP A 98 11.54 -6.92 -19.44
C ASP A 98 10.05 -7.13 -19.13
N ARG A 99 9.32 -7.88 -19.96
CA ARG A 99 7.96 -8.34 -19.61
C ARG A 99 7.97 -9.26 -18.39
N ILE A 100 8.93 -10.17 -18.32
CA ILE A 100 9.12 -11.06 -17.17
C ILE A 100 9.50 -10.24 -15.93
N LYS A 101 10.43 -9.31 -16.03
CA LYS A 101 10.80 -8.43 -14.92
C LYS A 101 9.61 -7.58 -14.44
N ARG A 102 8.84 -7.00 -15.38
CA ARG A 102 7.62 -6.27 -15.08
C ARG A 102 6.61 -7.12 -14.30
N TYR A 103 6.40 -8.37 -14.73
CA TYR A 103 5.55 -9.31 -14.01
C TYR A 103 6.00 -9.48 -12.56
N PHE A 104 7.28 -9.75 -12.30
CA PHE A 104 7.82 -9.89 -10.95
C PHE A 104 7.76 -8.59 -10.14
N CYS A 105 7.94 -7.43 -10.76
CA CYS A 105 7.73 -6.15 -10.11
C CYS A 105 6.27 -5.97 -9.65
N ARG A 106 5.31 -6.34 -10.48
CA ARG A 106 3.89 -6.31 -10.15
C ARG A 106 3.53 -7.25 -8.99
N VAL A 107 4.04 -8.49 -9.04
CA VAL A 107 3.88 -9.45 -7.93
C VAL A 107 4.48 -8.88 -6.63
N GLY A 108 5.68 -8.34 -6.72
CA GLY A 108 6.34 -7.72 -5.56
C GLY A 108 5.59 -6.52 -5.01
N TRP A 109 4.98 -5.69 -5.87
CA TRP A 109 4.14 -4.58 -5.43
C TRP A 109 2.89 -5.04 -4.69
N LEU A 110 2.16 -6.03 -5.23
CA LEU A 110 0.99 -6.61 -4.55
C LEU A 110 1.37 -7.32 -3.24
N THR A 111 2.49 -8.01 -3.22
CA THR A 111 3.00 -8.66 -2.02
C THR A 111 3.36 -7.65 -0.93
N ARG A 112 4.01 -6.54 -1.32
CA ARG A 112 4.33 -5.45 -0.39
C ARG A 112 3.09 -4.76 0.18
N ASN A 113 2.04 -4.64 -0.62
CA ASN A 113 0.79 -3.96 -0.29
C ASN A 113 -0.37 -4.96 -0.22
N CYS A 114 -0.12 -6.10 0.37
CA CYS A 114 -1.01 -7.24 0.38
C CYS A 114 -2.39 -6.90 0.95
N ALA A 115 -3.44 -7.34 0.25
CA ALA A 115 -4.84 -7.17 0.64
C ALA A 115 -5.29 -5.72 0.88
N TYR A 116 -4.64 -4.74 0.24
CA TYR A 116 -4.92 -3.32 0.47
C TYR A 116 -6.33 -2.93 0.04
N GLY A 117 -6.80 -3.42 -1.10
CA GLY A 117 -8.15 -3.18 -1.57
C GLY A 117 -9.19 -3.80 -0.64
N PHE A 118 -8.98 -5.03 -0.18
CA PHE A 118 -9.83 -5.65 0.82
C PHE A 118 -9.91 -4.83 2.10
N ALA A 119 -8.75 -4.41 2.62
CA ALA A 119 -8.67 -3.58 3.82
C ALA A 119 -9.41 -2.25 3.66
N PHE A 120 -9.41 -1.69 2.45
CA PHE A 120 -10.07 -0.44 2.14
C PHE A 120 -11.55 -0.60 1.83
N TYR A 121 -11.92 -1.49 0.90
CA TYR A 121 -13.29 -1.58 0.39
C TYR A 121 -14.19 -2.46 1.25
N ILE A 122 -13.67 -3.55 1.81
CA ILE A 122 -14.47 -4.54 2.57
C ILE A 122 -14.42 -4.22 4.06
N PHE A 123 -13.22 -4.12 4.65
CA PHE A 123 -13.05 -3.93 6.09
C PHE A 123 -12.95 -2.46 6.51
N GLY A 124 -12.83 -1.55 5.54
CA GLY A 124 -12.72 -0.13 5.84
C GLY A 124 -13.95 0.46 6.48
N THR A 125 -13.76 1.48 7.30
CA THR A 125 -14.84 2.24 7.93
C THR A 125 -14.72 3.72 7.63
N TRP A 126 -15.85 4.40 7.53
CA TRP A 126 -15.87 5.85 7.38
C TRP A 126 -15.53 6.53 8.68
N VAL A 127 -14.72 7.55 8.61
CA VAL A 127 -14.26 8.33 9.76
C VAL A 127 -14.57 9.80 9.51
N ASP A 128 -15.16 10.43 10.51
CA ASP A 128 -15.35 11.87 10.52
C ASP A 128 -14.03 12.54 10.89
N ASN A 129 -13.58 13.48 10.04
CA ASN A 129 -12.36 14.23 10.27
C ASN A 129 -12.37 15.03 11.58
N SER A 130 -13.54 15.54 11.99
CA SER A 130 -13.66 16.31 13.22
C SER A 130 -13.32 15.50 14.47
N LYS A 131 -13.45 14.18 14.37
CA LYS A 131 -13.17 13.23 15.47
C LYS A 131 -11.75 12.64 15.42
N MET A 132 -10.92 13.10 14.50
CA MET A 132 -9.58 12.57 14.33
C MET A 132 -8.55 13.46 15.02
N VAL A 133 -7.68 12.85 15.80
CA VAL A 133 -6.51 13.52 16.32
C VAL A 133 -5.36 13.30 15.33
N TYR A 134 -4.94 14.39 14.72
CA TYR A 134 -3.71 14.39 13.90
C TYR A 134 -2.52 14.60 14.84
N VAL A 135 -1.52 13.74 14.70
CA VAL A 135 -0.22 14.04 15.28
C VAL A 135 0.58 14.70 14.16
N ASP A 136 0.69 16.00 14.23
CA ASP A 136 1.59 16.78 13.38
C ASP A 136 3.02 16.54 13.85
N SER A 137 3.68 15.59 13.21
CA SER A 137 5.13 15.61 13.16
C SER A 137 5.51 16.41 11.91
N PRO A 138 6.38 17.42 12.01
CA PRO A 138 6.85 18.19 10.85
C PRO A 138 7.44 17.32 9.75
N GLU A 139 8.00 16.16 10.13
CA GLU A 139 8.62 15.19 9.23
C GLU A 139 7.63 14.13 8.71
N LYS A 140 6.48 13.94 9.35
CA LYS A 140 5.53 12.85 9.06
C LYS A 140 4.09 13.33 9.06
N LYS A 141 3.76 14.31 8.27
CA LYS A 141 2.41 14.86 8.04
C LYS A 141 1.32 13.85 7.66
N GLN A 142 1.52 12.56 7.85
CA GLN A 142 0.67 11.54 7.26
C GLN A 142 0.10 10.50 8.20
N TYR A 143 0.41 10.56 9.48
CA TYR A 143 0.03 9.47 10.37
C TYR A 143 -0.88 9.94 11.50
N TYR A 144 -1.98 9.26 11.60
CA TYR A 144 -2.93 9.36 12.68
C TYR A 144 -2.43 8.53 13.84
N GLY A 145 -2.40 9.08 15.02
CA GLY A 145 -2.06 8.35 16.21
C GLY A 145 -0.76 8.80 16.85
N HIS A 146 -0.41 8.17 17.91
CA HIS A 146 0.59 8.56 18.86
C HIS A 146 2.00 8.40 18.34
N GLU A 147 2.85 9.28 18.79
CA GLU A 147 4.29 9.19 18.62
C GLU A 147 4.86 7.95 19.31
N LYS A 148 4.30 7.55 20.44
CA LYS A 148 4.67 6.33 21.17
C LYS A 148 3.46 5.74 21.87
N GLY A 149 3.29 4.43 21.77
CA GLY A 149 2.21 3.71 22.42
C GLY A 149 0.93 3.58 21.59
N TYR A 150 -0.16 3.25 22.24
CA TYR A 150 -1.44 3.13 21.61
C TYR A 150 -2.50 3.97 22.32
N ARG A 151 -3.51 4.42 21.57
CA ARG A 151 -4.72 5.04 22.10
C ARG A 151 -5.93 4.20 21.80
N TRP A 152 -6.69 3.96 22.81
CA TRP A 152 -8.01 3.40 22.74
C TRP A 152 -9.02 4.52 22.76
N LEU A 153 -9.68 4.74 21.61
CA LEU A 153 -10.75 5.69 21.49
C LEU A 153 -11.98 4.92 21.04
N LEU A 154 -13.05 4.98 21.81
CA LEU A 154 -14.28 4.21 21.57
C LEU A 154 -14.91 4.53 20.21
N ASP A 155 -14.79 5.78 19.78
CA ASP A 155 -15.39 6.35 18.58
C ASP A 155 -14.39 6.68 17.47
N ARG A 156 -13.09 6.41 17.68
CA ARG A 156 -12.02 6.77 16.75
C ARG A 156 -11.18 5.56 16.38
N PRO A 157 -10.58 5.54 15.17
CA PRO A 157 -9.59 4.54 14.83
C PRO A 157 -8.42 4.59 15.79
N PHE A 158 -7.98 3.45 16.28
CA PHE A 158 -6.73 3.38 17.02
C PHE A 158 -5.57 3.00 16.11
N VAL A 159 -4.40 3.46 16.46
CA VAL A 159 -3.14 3.10 15.80
C VAL A 159 -2.09 2.86 16.86
N TRP A 160 -1.46 1.71 16.79
CA TRP A 160 -0.22 1.44 17.51
C TRP A 160 0.93 1.35 16.53
N LYS A 161 1.91 2.21 16.73
CA LYS A 161 3.12 2.24 15.94
C LYS A 161 4.33 2.19 16.88
N SER A 162 5.23 1.28 16.63
CA SER A 162 6.46 1.14 17.40
C SER A 162 7.61 0.75 16.48
N ASP A 163 8.75 1.41 16.68
CA ASP A 163 10.02 1.08 16.07
C ASP A 163 10.95 0.63 17.20
N MET A 164 11.12 -0.68 17.35
CA MET A 164 11.93 -1.27 18.41
C MET A 164 13.30 -1.65 17.86
N PRO A 165 14.40 -1.18 18.44
CA PRO A 165 15.72 -1.65 18.04
C PRO A 165 15.91 -3.12 18.42
N ILE A 166 16.32 -3.96 17.47
CA ILE A 166 16.70 -5.36 17.70
C ILE A 166 18.20 -5.41 17.90
N THR A 167 18.95 -4.70 17.06
CA THR A 167 20.40 -4.55 17.11
C THR A 167 20.78 -3.11 16.76
N LYS A 168 22.09 -2.79 16.81
CA LYS A 168 22.57 -1.49 16.32
C LYS A 168 22.24 -1.21 14.85
N HIS A 169 22.04 -2.26 14.04
CA HIS A 169 21.76 -2.17 12.60
C HIS A 169 20.33 -2.52 12.21
N LEU A 170 19.56 -3.16 13.07
CA LEU A 170 18.23 -3.67 12.77
C LEU A 170 17.20 -3.11 13.75
N GLN A 171 16.01 -2.85 13.20
CA GLN A 171 14.83 -2.47 14.00
C GLN A 171 13.59 -3.24 13.56
N LEU A 172 12.73 -3.55 14.51
CA LEU A 172 11.40 -4.08 14.28
C LEU A 172 10.44 -2.91 14.15
N ASN A 173 9.81 -2.80 12.98
CA ASN A 173 8.79 -1.81 12.72
C ASN A 173 7.42 -2.47 12.82
N CYS A 174 6.64 -2.07 13.82
CA CYS A 174 5.28 -2.53 14.02
C CYS A 174 4.30 -1.42 13.73
N PHE A 175 3.27 -1.73 12.96
CA PHE A 175 2.11 -0.88 12.77
C PHE A 175 0.86 -1.76 12.87
N ILE A 176 0.02 -1.50 13.86
CA ILE A 176 -1.22 -2.23 14.08
C ILE A 176 -2.33 -1.20 14.29
N GLY A 177 -3.41 -1.32 13.53
CA GLY A 177 -4.55 -0.43 13.72
C GLY A 177 -5.16 0.07 12.43
N TRP A 178 -5.77 1.24 12.51
CA TRP A 178 -6.45 1.88 11.40
C TRP A 178 -5.53 2.87 10.70
N LYS A 179 -5.31 2.65 9.40
CA LYS A 179 -4.67 3.62 8.52
C LYS A 179 -5.75 4.41 7.80
N VAL A 180 -5.75 5.72 7.96
CA VAL A 180 -6.72 6.58 7.28
C VAL A 180 -6.15 7.05 5.95
N SER A 181 -6.97 6.96 4.92
CA SER A 181 -6.62 7.52 3.62
C SER A 181 -6.83 9.02 3.64
N ARG A 182 -5.92 9.75 3.02
CA ARG A 182 -5.97 11.21 2.89
C ARG A 182 -6.99 11.66 1.88
N THR A 183 -8.06 11.11 1.61
CA THR A 183 -8.78 11.61 0.46
C THR A 183 -10.24 11.78 0.57
N ILE A 184 -10.60 12.83 -0.02
CA ILE A 184 -11.82 13.18 -0.74
C ILE A 184 -12.92 13.62 0.19
N GLY A 185 -13.01 14.94 0.32
CA GLY A 185 -14.11 15.61 0.97
C GLY A 185 -14.08 15.51 2.50
N ARG A 186 -15.22 15.70 3.12
CA ARG A 186 -15.36 15.75 4.58
C ARG A 186 -15.27 14.38 5.28
N ARG A 187 -15.23 13.29 4.52
CA ARG A 187 -15.18 11.93 5.08
C ARG A 187 -13.96 11.19 4.57
N HIS A 188 -13.23 10.60 5.48
CA HIS A 188 -12.11 9.71 5.17
C HIS A 188 -12.48 8.27 5.45
N ARG A 189 -11.86 7.37 4.70
CA ARG A 189 -12.03 5.95 4.95
C ARG A 189 -10.80 5.43 5.69
N ALA A 190 -11.03 4.86 6.86
CA ALA A 190 -10.01 4.15 7.60
C ALA A 190 -9.98 2.68 7.17
N MET A 191 -8.79 2.15 6.94
CA MET A 191 -8.56 0.75 6.56
C MET A 191 -7.78 0.05 7.65
N ILE A 192 -8.01 -1.25 7.82
CA ILE A 192 -7.20 -2.08 8.71
C ILE A 192 -5.80 -2.19 8.11
N ALA A 193 -4.78 -1.92 8.90
CA ALA A 193 -3.41 -2.07 8.49
C ALA A 193 -2.61 -2.74 9.60
N ASN A 194 -2.03 -3.87 9.26
CA ASN A 194 -1.16 -4.63 10.15
C ASN A 194 0.15 -4.89 9.44
N ARG A 195 1.22 -4.45 10.04
CA ARG A 195 2.55 -4.62 9.50
C ARG A 195 3.53 -4.90 10.60
N ILE A 196 4.26 -5.99 10.45
CA ILE A 196 5.44 -6.30 11.25
C ILE A 196 6.57 -6.53 10.25
N ALA A 197 7.64 -5.75 10.34
CA ALA A 197 8.76 -5.84 9.41
C ALA A 197 10.08 -5.53 10.12
N VAL A 198 11.10 -6.33 9.83
CA VAL A 198 12.47 -6.00 10.18
C VAL A 198 13.03 -5.03 9.14
N ARG A 199 13.66 -3.98 9.59
CA ARG A 199 14.28 -2.96 8.73
C ARG A 199 15.71 -2.67 9.17
N ILE A 200 16.53 -2.29 8.20
CA ILE A 200 17.85 -1.74 8.48
C ILE A 200 17.65 -0.36 9.14
N ARG A 201 18.27 -0.19 10.26
CA ARG A 201 18.28 1.09 10.99
C ARG A 201 19.13 2.09 10.21
N LYS A 202 18.52 3.17 9.77
CA LYS A 202 19.27 4.27 9.20
C LYS A 202 19.99 4.96 10.35
N ASN A 203 21.32 4.93 10.34
CA ASN A 203 22.08 5.78 11.22
C ASN A 203 21.69 7.23 10.91
N LYS A 204 21.22 7.93 11.94
CA LYS A 204 21.05 9.38 11.88
C LYS A 204 22.40 10.04 12.00
#